data_e55ab6c4b7dedda18004d12afeebb739
#
_entry.id   e55ab6c4b7dedda18004d12afeebb739
#
_cell.length_a   1.000
_cell.length_b   1.000
_cell.length_c   1.000
_cell.angle_alpha   90.00
_cell.angle_beta   90.00
_cell.angle_gamma   90.00
#
_symmetry.space_group_name_H-M   'P 1'
#
loop_
_entity.id
_entity.type
_entity.pdbx_description
1 polymer ?
#
loop_
_entity_poly.entity_id
_entity_poly.type
_entity_poly.pdbx_seq_one_letter_code
_entity_poly.pdbx_strand_id
1 'polypeptide(L)'
;MAKRCAAGEGELQGNEEMISPAKKLCTSAVSGLRRIAVEGNIAAGKSTFLRLLKESSPAYHVISEPITKWQNVDSPGDSVTASQQCGGNLLDMFYREPKRWAYTFQTYACLSRLKAQLRQLPQEVASQPNSTIFFERSVHSDKLVFAENCHDSGLLSDVEWNIYCDWHSFLLESLPLHFDAFIYLKTTPQTTWERMQKRGRPEEQDVALDYLKSLHEKHEKWLLDSENKMK
;
A
#
# COMPACT_ATOMS: atom_id res chain seq x y z
N MET A 1 -27.76 -11.54 66.90
CA MET A 1 -26.33 -11.90 66.93
C MET A 1 -25.75 -11.63 65.55
N ALA A 2 -25.05 -10.53 65.42
CA ALA A 2 -24.42 -10.10 64.17
C ALA A 2 -22.98 -10.62 64.15
N LYS A 3 -22.59 -11.30 63.09
CA LYS A 3 -21.17 -11.54 62.81
C LYS A 3 -20.76 -10.66 61.61
N ARG A 4 -19.88 -9.72 61.88
CA ARG A 4 -19.11 -8.96 60.88
C ARG A 4 -18.10 -9.91 60.18
N CYS A 5 -18.05 -9.91 58.89
CA CYS A 5 -16.90 -10.38 58.12
C CYS A 5 -16.16 -9.17 57.56
N ALA A 6 -14.86 -9.15 57.81
CA ALA A 6 -13.95 -8.10 57.42
C ALA A 6 -13.71 -8.10 55.92
N ALA A 7 -13.63 -6.91 55.34
CA ALA A 7 -13.17 -6.67 53.99
C ALA A 7 -11.64 -6.84 53.89
N GLY A 8 -11.19 -7.71 53.03
CA GLY A 8 -9.80 -7.78 52.58
C GLY A 8 -9.63 -6.87 51.37
N GLU A 9 -8.87 -5.80 51.54
CA GLU A 9 -8.37 -4.98 50.44
C GLU A 9 -7.29 -5.77 49.67
N GLY A 10 -7.66 -6.28 48.55
CA GLY A 10 -6.70 -6.83 47.56
C GLY A 10 -6.32 -5.75 46.57
N GLU A 11 -5.13 -5.20 46.73
CA GLU A 11 -4.50 -4.34 45.71
C GLU A 11 -4.40 -5.10 44.39
N LEU A 12 -5.14 -4.62 43.41
CA LEU A 12 -4.95 -4.97 42.01
C LEU A 12 -3.70 -4.21 41.50
N GLN A 13 -2.55 -4.85 41.58
CA GLN A 13 -1.38 -4.44 40.84
C GLN A 13 -1.70 -4.60 39.34
N GLY A 14 -1.93 -3.46 38.67
CA GLY A 14 -2.08 -3.40 37.25
C GLY A 14 -0.78 -3.82 36.55
N ASN A 15 -0.82 -4.92 35.81
CA ASN A 15 0.21 -5.26 34.83
C ASN A 15 0.06 -4.34 33.62
N GLU A 16 0.71 -3.20 33.69
CA GLU A 16 1.09 -2.40 32.50
C GLU A 16 2.32 -3.04 31.86
N GLU A 17 2.13 -4.13 31.10
CA GLU A 17 3.16 -4.60 30.18
C GLU A 17 2.55 -5.43 29.06
N MET A 18 1.86 -4.75 28.12
CA MET A 18 1.63 -5.32 26.79
C MET A 18 1.46 -4.23 25.72
N ILE A 19 2.43 -3.31 25.64
CA ILE A 19 2.62 -2.49 24.45
C ILE A 19 4.11 -2.52 24.15
N SER A 20 4.54 -3.45 23.33
CA SER A 20 5.61 -3.25 22.36
C SER A 20 6.05 -4.53 21.66
N PRO A 21 5.69 -4.68 20.37
CA PRO A 21 6.76 -4.93 19.39
C PRO A 21 6.91 -3.81 18.37
N ALA A 22 6.00 -2.86 18.28
CA ALA A 22 6.07 -1.78 17.29
C ALA A 22 7.23 -0.77 17.52
N LYS A 23 7.66 -0.57 18.76
CA LYS A 23 8.77 0.35 19.09
C LYS A 23 10.16 -0.14 18.69
N LYS A 24 10.35 -1.42 18.34
CA LYS A 24 11.64 -1.95 17.87
C LYS A 24 11.81 -1.90 16.35
N LEU A 25 10.77 -1.51 15.58
CA LEU A 25 10.81 -1.58 14.13
C LEU A 25 11.40 -0.34 13.44
N CYS A 26 11.64 0.75 14.14
CA CYS A 26 12.04 2.01 13.49
C CYS A 26 12.84 2.96 14.35
N THR A 27 13.91 2.51 15.01
CA THR A 27 14.84 3.43 15.63
C THR A 27 16.28 3.15 15.18
N SER A 28 16.52 3.34 13.92
CA SER A 28 17.76 3.96 13.46
C SER A 28 17.35 4.92 12.36
N ALA A 29 17.18 6.19 12.72
CA ALA A 29 17.34 7.27 11.76
C ALA A 29 18.76 7.15 11.25
N VAL A 30 18.96 6.35 10.20
CA VAL A 30 20.20 6.36 9.42
C VAL A 30 20.17 7.73 8.77
N SER A 31 20.95 8.66 9.33
CA SER A 31 21.06 10.00 8.80
C SER A 31 21.53 9.89 7.35
N GLY A 32 20.67 10.22 6.41
CA GLY A 32 21.00 10.17 4.98
C GLY A 32 20.20 9.20 4.11
N LEU A 33 19.38 8.31 4.68
CA LEU A 33 18.50 7.43 3.87
C LEU A 33 17.28 8.20 3.37
N ARG A 34 17.11 8.28 2.06
CA ARG A 34 15.95 8.94 1.43
C ARG A 34 14.92 7.92 0.98
N ARG A 35 13.64 8.25 1.14
CA ARG A 35 12.49 7.42 0.75
C ARG A 35 11.66 8.21 -0.27
N ILE A 36 11.60 7.74 -1.50
CA ILE A 36 10.94 8.43 -2.61
C ILE A 36 9.88 7.51 -3.21
N ALA A 37 8.63 7.95 -3.30
CA ALA A 37 7.59 7.22 -4.00
C ALA A 37 7.50 7.68 -5.46
N VAL A 38 7.39 6.71 -6.39
CA VAL A 38 7.19 6.96 -7.82
C VAL A 38 5.73 6.67 -8.15
N GLU A 39 5.00 7.72 -8.47
CA GLU A 39 3.57 7.71 -8.71
C GLU A 39 3.24 7.92 -10.21
N GLY A 40 2.02 7.59 -10.58
CA GLY A 40 1.55 7.75 -11.97
C GLY A 40 0.57 6.66 -12.36
N ASN A 41 -0.16 6.83 -13.45
CA ASN A 41 -1.23 5.93 -13.88
C ASN A 41 -0.76 4.49 -14.15
N ILE A 42 -1.67 3.56 -14.34
CA ILE A 42 -1.38 2.20 -14.84
C ILE A 42 -0.67 2.34 -16.19
N ALA A 43 0.38 1.57 -16.42
CA ALA A 43 1.21 1.63 -17.62
C ALA A 43 1.87 3.00 -17.93
N ALA A 44 1.98 3.93 -16.96
CA ALA A 44 2.70 5.20 -17.13
C ALA A 44 4.22 5.02 -17.36
N GLY A 45 4.78 3.84 -17.07
CA GLY A 45 6.19 3.55 -17.25
C GLY A 45 7.00 3.50 -15.95
N LYS A 46 6.33 3.48 -14.77
CA LYS A 46 6.98 3.47 -13.45
C LYS A 46 8.02 2.36 -13.30
N SER A 47 7.66 1.11 -13.57
CA SER A 47 8.56 -0.04 -13.41
C SER A 47 9.79 0.07 -14.33
N THR A 48 9.64 0.62 -15.54
CA THR A 48 10.76 0.89 -16.46
C THR A 48 11.67 1.98 -15.91
N PHE A 49 11.09 3.07 -15.42
CA PHE A 49 11.83 4.18 -14.81
C PHE A 49 12.60 3.71 -13.57
N LEU A 50 11.96 2.94 -12.70
CA LEU A 50 12.58 2.38 -11.49
C LEU A 50 13.72 1.42 -11.82
N ARG A 51 13.59 0.59 -12.87
CA ARG A 51 14.66 -0.27 -13.35
C ARG A 51 15.88 0.55 -13.80
N LEU A 52 15.68 1.60 -14.59
CA LEU A 52 16.75 2.48 -15.03
C LEU A 52 17.43 3.21 -13.86
N LEU A 53 16.65 3.66 -12.86
CA LEU A 53 17.23 4.25 -11.65
C LEU A 53 18.11 3.25 -10.90
N LYS A 54 17.64 2.02 -10.72
CA LYS A 54 18.40 0.96 -10.06
C LYS A 54 19.72 0.64 -10.77
N GLU A 55 19.72 0.69 -12.09
CA GLU A 55 20.91 0.45 -12.93
C GLU A 55 21.87 1.64 -12.92
N SER A 56 21.39 2.86 -12.62
CA SER A 56 22.21 4.09 -12.70
C SER A 56 23.14 4.31 -11.49
N SER A 57 22.84 3.71 -10.34
CA SER A 57 23.66 3.88 -9.14
C SER A 57 23.49 2.72 -8.15
N PRO A 58 24.59 2.23 -7.56
CA PRO A 58 24.54 1.21 -6.50
C PRO A 58 23.88 1.72 -5.20
N ALA A 59 23.79 3.04 -5.01
CA ALA A 59 23.10 3.65 -3.86
C ALA A 59 21.57 3.72 -4.04
N TYR A 60 21.03 3.31 -5.20
CA TYR A 60 19.62 3.34 -5.49
C TYR A 60 19.00 1.97 -5.35
N HIS A 61 18.03 1.87 -4.45
CA HIS A 61 17.31 0.63 -4.16
C HIS A 61 15.86 0.79 -4.58
N VAL A 62 15.26 -0.28 -5.10
CA VAL A 62 13.90 -0.25 -5.63
C VAL A 62 13.05 -1.30 -4.92
N ILE A 63 11.89 -0.87 -4.45
CA ILE A 63 10.83 -1.73 -3.94
C ILE A 63 9.66 -1.65 -4.92
N SER A 64 9.50 -2.72 -5.68
CA SER A 64 8.47 -2.83 -6.71
C SER A 64 7.09 -3.09 -6.11
N GLU A 65 6.06 -2.81 -6.88
CA GLU A 65 4.67 -3.13 -6.57
C GLU A 65 4.47 -4.64 -6.40
N PRO A 66 3.78 -5.11 -5.34
CA PRO A 66 3.65 -6.55 -5.03
C PRO A 66 2.57 -7.25 -5.87
N ILE A 67 2.57 -7.07 -7.19
CA ILE A 67 1.54 -7.58 -8.12
C ILE A 67 1.41 -9.10 -8.04
N THR A 68 2.51 -9.84 -7.90
CA THR A 68 2.49 -11.29 -7.79
C THR A 68 1.68 -11.79 -6.61
N LYS A 69 1.61 -11.01 -5.51
CA LYS A 69 0.76 -11.32 -4.36
C LYS A 69 -0.73 -11.12 -4.66
N TRP A 70 -1.06 -10.25 -5.59
CA TRP A 70 -2.44 -10.02 -6.01
C TRP A 70 -2.90 -11.05 -7.03
N GLN A 71 -1.97 -11.55 -7.85
CA GLN A 71 -2.20 -12.63 -8.81
C GLN A 71 -2.26 -14.01 -8.17
N ASN A 72 -1.65 -14.16 -6.99
CA ASN A 72 -1.68 -15.39 -6.21
C ASN A 72 -1.74 -15.07 -4.72
N VAL A 73 -2.93 -15.13 -4.14
CA VAL A 73 -3.13 -14.93 -2.70
C VAL A 73 -2.87 -16.25 -1.99
N ASP A 74 -1.68 -16.40 -1.42
CA ASP A 74 -1.26 -17.60 -0.71
C ASP A 74 -2.04 -17.78 0.61
N SER A 75 -2.38 -19.02 0.92
CA SER A 75 -2.89 -19.38 2.25
C SER A 75 -1.74 -19.37 3.26
N PRO A 76 -1.88 -18.72 4.42
CA PRO A 76 -0.88 -18.79 5.47
C PRO A 76 -0.97 -20.16 6.19
N GLY A 77 0.02 -21.02 6.03
CA GLY A 77 0.19 -22.24 6.84
C GLY A 77 0.71 -23.45 6.08
N ASP A 78 1.61 -24.20 6.74
CA ASP A 78 2.29 -25.39 6.23
C ASP A 78 1.40 -26.65 6.13
N SER A 79 0.11 -26.57 6.50
CA SER A 79 -0.79 -27.73 6.62
C SER A 79 -1.95 -27.76 5.63
N VAL A 80 -1.88 -26.99 4.55
CA VAL A 80 -2.98 -26.87 3.57
C VAL A 80 -2.80 -27.89 2.45
N THR A 81 -3.85 -28.59 2.07
CA THR A 81 -3.85 -29.52 0.93
C THR A 81 -3.62 -28.75 -0.38
N ALA A 82 -3.07 -29.42 -1.42
CA ALA A 82 -2.79 -28.80 -2.72
C ALA A 82 -4.00 -28.08 -3.34
N SER A 83 -5.24 -28.53 -3.06
CA SER A 83 -6.49 -27.88 -3.48
C SER A 83 -6.82 -26.62 -2.68
N GLN A 84 -6.25 -26.46 -1.48
CA GLN A 84 -6.40 -25.27 -0.62
C GLN A 84 -5.25 -24.28 -0.81
N GLN A 85 -4.18 -24.69 -1.49
CA GLN A 85 -3.04 -23.83 -1.84
C GLN A 85 -3.29 -22.97 -3.09
N CYS A 86 -4.37 -23.24 -3.85
CA CYS A 86 -4.78 -22.37 -4.96
C CYS A 86 -5.33 -21.07 -4.43
N GLY A 87 -4.44 -20.14 -4.06
CA GLY A 87 -4.78 -18.75 -3.85
C GLY A 87 -5.38 -18.17 -5.11
N GLY A 88 -6.53 -17.51 -4.99
CA GLY A 88 -7.20 -16.89 -6.13
C GLY A 88 -6.38 -15.73 -6.71
N ASN A 89 -6.51 -15.50 -8.03
CA ASN A 89 -6.02 -14.27 -8.65
C ASN A 89 -6.97 -13.12 -8.31
N LEU A 90 -6.68 -12.43 -7.19
CA LEU A 90 -7.54 -11.35 -6.67
C LEU A 90 -7.59 -10.15 -7.62
N LEU A 91 -6.51 -9.90 -8.39
CA LEU A 91 -6.49 -8.85 -9.39
C LEU A 91 -7.47 -9.15 -10.53
N ASP A 92 -7.50 -10.38 -11.03
CA ASP A 92 -8.44 -10.85 -12.04
C ASP A 92 -9.88 -10.80 -11.51
N MET A 93 -10.11 -11.27 -10.29
CA MET A 93 -11.43 -11.22 -9.63
C MET A 93 -11.95 -9.79 -9.51
N PHE A 94 -11.08 -8.85 -9.15
CA PHE A 94 -11.45 -7.43 -9.07
C PHE A 94 -11.86 -6.87 -10.43
N TYR A 95 -11.11 -7.13 -11.49
CA TYR A 95 -11.47 -6.59 -12.81
C TYR A 95 -12.72 -7.24 -13.41
N ARG A 96 -12.97 -8.54 -13.14
CA ARG A 96 -14.18 -9.24 -13.64
C ARG A 96 -15.45 -8.88 -12.88
N GLU A 97 -15.36 -8.77 -11.55
CA GLU A 97 -16.51 -8.51 -10.68
C GLU A 97 -16.19 -7.38 -9.69
N PRO A 98 -15.99 -6.13 -10.18
CA PRO A 98 -15.49 -5.05 -9.35
C PRO A 98 -16.41 -4.74 -8.15
N LYS A 99 -17.74 -4.80 -8.30
CA LYS A 99 -18.69 -4.59 -7.18
C LYS A 99 -18.49 -5.57 -6.03
N ARG A 100 -18.11 -6.82 -6.34
CA ARG A 100 -17.89 -7.86 -5.31
C ARG A 100 -16.52 -7.72 -4.65
N TRP A 101 -15.51 -7.37 -5.42
CA TRP A 101 -14.12 -7.53 -5.01
C TRP A 101 -13.38 -6.22 -4.75
N ALA A 102 -13.97 -5.04 -5.03
CA ALA A 102 -13.28 -3.77 -4.87
C ALA A 102 -12.74 -3.56 -3.45
N TYR A 103 -13.58 -3.71 -2.43
CA TYR A 103 -13.16 -3.53 -1.04
C TYR A 103 -12.05 -4.52 -0.64
N THR A 104 -12.23 -5.79 -0.95
CA THR A 104 -11.25 -6.84 -0.67
C THR A 104 -9.92 -6.57 -1.36
N PHE A 105 -9.97 -6.20 -2.66
CA PHE A 105 -8.77 -5.90 -3.42
C PHE A 105 -8.05 -4.65 -2.89
N GLN A 106 -8.75 -3.53 -2.70
CA GLN A 106 -8.14 -2.29 -2.22
C GLN A 106 -7.52 -2.45 -0.83
N THR A 107 -8.19 -3.18 0.06
CA THR A 107 -7.65 -3.49 1.40
C THR A 107 -6.39 -4.34 1.30
N TYR A 108 -6.39 -5.40 0.48
CA TYR A 108 -5.23 -6.28 0.34
C TYR A 108 -4.07 -5.62 -0.41
N ALA A 109 -4.36 -4.81 -1.42
CA ALA A 109 -3.35 -4.03 -2.14
C ALA A 109 -2.61 -3.08 -1.19
N CYS A 110 -3.34 -2.30 -0.40
CA CYS A 110 -2.77 -1.40 0.60
C CYS A 110 -1.96 -2.17 1.66
N LEU A 111 -2.50 -3.27 2.22
CA LEU A 111 -1.81 -4.08 3.23
C LEU A 111 -0.51 -4.70 2.68
N SER A 112 -0.54 -5.24 1.46
CA SER A 112 0.64 -5.87 0.85
C SER A 112 1.72 -4.84 0.52
N ARG A 113 1.35 -3.64 0.08
CA ARG A 113 2.24 -2.50 -0.13
C ARG A 113 2.82 -2.01 1.19
N LEU A 114 1.99 -1.85 2.21
CA LEU A 114 2.42 -1.51 3.56
C LEU A 114 3.50 -2.46 4.08
N LYS A 115 3.27 -3.78 3.95
CA LYS A 115 4.27 -4.79 4.31
C LYS A 115 5.58 -4.64 3.53
N ALA A 116 5.51 -4.28 2.24
CA ALA A 116 6.69 -4.02 1.43
C ALA A 116 7.43 -2.74 1.87
N GLN A 117 6.70 -1.69 2.23
CA GLN A 117 7.28 -0.41 2.68
C GLN A 117 7.89 -0.48 4.08
N LEU A 118 7.38 -1.36 4.93
CA LEU A 118 7.90 -1.59 6.30
C LEU A 118 8.98 -2.68 6.36
N ARG A 119 9.26 -3.34 5.25
CA ARG A 119 10.28 -4.39 5.23
C ARG A 119 11.64 -3.82 5.64
N GLN A 120 12.30 -4.54 6.54
CA GLN A 120 13.67 -4.19 6.93
C GLN A 120 14.60 -4.25 5.72
N LEU A 121 15.38 -3.21 5.57
CA LEU A 121 16.41 -3.15 4.54
C LEU A 121 17.59 -4.03 4.93
N PRO A 122 18.29 -4.64 3.97
CA PRO A 122 19.58 -5.25 4.21
C PRO A 122 20.52 -4.24 4.89
N GLN A 123 21.32 -4.72 5.82
CA GLN A 123 22.20 -3.84 6.61
C GLN A 123 23.19 -3.07 5.73
N GLU A 124 23.61 -3.69 4.61
CA GLU A 124 24.49 -3.06 3.62
C GLU A 124 23.85 -1.83 2.99
N VAL A 125 22.52 -1.85 2.75
CA VAL A 125 21.76 -0.72 2.21
C VAL A 125 21.57 0.36 3.27
N ALA A 126 21.22 -0.05 4.49
CA ALA A 126 20.97 0.86 5.59
C ALA A 126 22.23 1.62 6.04
N SER A 127 23.43 1.02 5.87
CA SER A 127 24.69 1.62 6.27
C SER A 127 25.38 2.46 5.19
N GLN A 128 24.91 2.42 3.93
CA GLN A 128 25.51 3.23 2.88
C GLN A 128 25.11 4.70 3.01
N PRO A 129 26.06 5.65 3.02
CA PRO A 129 25.76 7.06 3.04
C PRO A 129 25.02 7.48 1.75
N ASN A 130 24.00 8.31 1.89
CA ASN A 130 23.18 8.83 0.78
C ASN A 130 22.39 7.77 -0.01
N SER A 131 22.10 6.61 0.58
CA SER A 131 21.21 5.63 -0.02
C SER A 131 19.81 6.21 -0.27
N THR A 132 19.24 5.87 -1.41
CA THR A 132 17.87 6.25 -1.76
C THR A 132 17.05 5.02 -2.08
N ILE A 133 15.89 4.90 -1.44
CA ILE A 133 14.91 3.87 -1.74
C ILE A 133 13.80 4.47 -2.57
N PHE A 134 13.58 3.91 -3.73
CA PHE A 134 12.44 4.23 -4.58
C PHE A 134 11.38 3.15 -4.42
N PHE A 135 10.15 3.58 -4.14
CA PHE A 135 8.98 2.72 -4.02
C PHE A 135 8.09 2.89 -5.25
N GLU A 136 7.65 1.78 -5.83
CA GLU A 136 6.63 1.82 -6.87
C GLU A 136 5.27 2.01 -6.20
N ARG A 137 4.74 3.22 -6.27
CA ARG A 137 3.57 3.73 -5.56
C ARG A 137 3.73 3.78 -4.04
N SER A 138 2.70 4.29 -3.40
CA SER A 138 2.62 4.44 -1.94
C SER A 138 1.25 4.06 -1.41
N VAL A 139 1.15 3.86 -0.10
CA VAL A 139 -0.15 3.70 0.59
C VAL A 139 -1.06 4.94 0.42
N HIS A 140 -0.48 6.09 0.10
CA HIS A 140 -1.26 7.30 -0.21
C HIS A 140 -2.01 7.16 -1.53
N SER A 141 -1.37 6.66 -2.60
CA SER A 141 -2.06 6.41 -3.87
C SER A 141 -3.09 5.28 -3.76
N ASP A 142 -2.88 4.28 -2.89
CA ASP A 142 -3.90 3.25 -2.65
C ASP A 142 -5.22 3.88 -2.17
N LYS A 143 -5.17 4.88 -1.28
CA LYS A 143 -6.36 5.59 -0.82
C LYS A 143 -6.83 6.64 -1.81
N LEU A 144 -5.97 7.64 -2.11
CA LEU A 144 -6.34 8.89 -2.78
C LEU A 144 -6.61 8.72 -4.28
N VAL A 145 -6.13 7.62 -4.88
CA VAL A 145 -6.32 7.34 -6.30
C VAL A 145 -7.24 6.14 -6.50
N PHE A 146 -6.90 4.99 -5.92
CA PHE A 146 -7.58 3.74 -6.25
C PHE A 146 -8.84 3.51 -5.42
N ALA A 147 -8.77 3.55 -4.09
CA ALA A 147 -9.93 3.30 -3.24
C ALA A 147 -10.96 4.43 -3.35
N GLU A 148 -10.52 5.70 -3.40
CA GLU A 148 -11.41 6.85 -3.62
C GLU A 148 -12.10 6.75 -4.99
N ASN A 149 -11.40 6.33 -6.05
CA ASN A 149 -12.00 6.10 -7.36
C ASN A 149 -13.06 4.97 -7.33
N CYS A 150 -12.80 3.90 -6.60
CA CYS A 150 -13.79 2.83 -6.42
C CYS A 150 -15.03 3.32 -5.66
N HIS A 151 -14.87 4.17 -4.64
CA HIS A 151 -15.99 4.78 -3.92
C HIS A 151 -16.80 5.72 -4.82
N ASP A 152 -16.14 6.66 -5.52
CA ASP A 152 -16.82 7.61 -6.43
C ASP A 152 -17.57 6.90 -7.57
N SER A 153 -17.09 5.73 -7.99
CA SER A 153 -17.72 4.88 -9.00
C SER A 153 -18.82 3.97 -8.45
N GLY A 154 -19.14 4.04 -7.15
CA GLY A 154 -20.13 3.20 -6.49
C GLY A 154 -19.76 1.72 -6.39
N LEU A 155 -18.46 1.41 -6.46
CA LEU A 155 -17.91 0.05 -6.27
C LEU A 155 -17.63 -0.25 -4.80
N LEU A 156 -17.38 0.77 -3.98
CA LEU A 156 -17.39 0.72 -2.52
C LEU A 156 -18.63 1.46 -2.01
N SER A 157 -19.32 0.85 -1.04
CA SER A 157 -20.36 1.54 -0.29
C SER A 157 -19.75 2.59 0.66
N ASP A 158 -20.56 3.56 1.12
CA ASP A 158 -20.12 4.56 2.10
C ASP A 158 -19.58 3.92 3.38
N VAL A 159 -20.17 2.80 3.82
CA VAL A 159 -19.72 2.06 4.99
C VAL A 159 -18.33 1.47 4.77
N GLU A 160 -18.09 0.80 3.64
CA GLU A 160 -16.79 0.24 3.28
C GLU A 160 -15.73 1.33 3.13
N TRP A 161 -16.09 2.45 2.51
CA TRP A 161 -15.20 3.61 2.38
C TRP A 161 -14.83 4.21 3.74
N ASN A 162 -15.78 4.39 4.62
CA ASN A 162 -15.53 4.93 5.97
C ASN A 162 -14.64 3.97 6.78
N ILE A 163 -14.87 2.66 6.72
CA ILE A 163 -14.03 1.65 7.36
C ILE A 163 -12.61 1.69 6.76
N TYR A 164 -12.48 1.81 5.43
CA TYR A 164 -11.20 1.94 4.76
C TYR A 164 -10.44 3.18 5.24
N CYS A 165 -11.10 4.32 5.31
CA CYS A 165 -10.52 5.57 5.77
C CYS A 165 -10.05 5.50 7.23
N ASP A 166 -10.84 4.87 8.11
CA ASP A 166 -10.55 4.75 9.52
C ASP A 166 -9.24 3.95 9.76
N TRP A 167 -9.19 2.69 9.30
CA TRP A 167 -7.99 1.89 9.49
C TRP A 167 -6.76 2.44 8.73
N HIS A 168 -6.97 3.05 7.54
CA HIS A 168 -5.86 3.66 6.79
C HIS A 168 -5.24 4.85 7.55
N SER A 169 -6.07 5.72 8.14
CA SER A 169 -5.62 6.84 8.97
C SER A 169 -4.87 6.35 10.20
N PHE A 170 -5.41 5.33 10.90
CA PHE A 170 -4.74 4.70 12.02
C PHE A 170 -3.35 4.15 11.65
N LEU A 171 -3.22 3.50 10.49
CA LEU A 171 -1.92 2.97 10.03
C LEU A 171 -0.91 4.09 9.74
N LEU A 172 -1.33 5.19 9.11
CA LEU A 172 -0.45 6.33 8.85
C LEU A 172 0.05 7.00 10.12
N GLU A 173 -0.82 7.12 11.13
CA GLU A 173 -0.47 7.71 12.43
C GLU A 173 0.41 6.78 13.28
N SER A 174 0.19 5.46 13.17
CA SER A 174 0.85 4.47 14.02
C SER A 174 2.19 3.96 13.47
N LEU A 175 2.43 4.11 12.16
CA LEU A 175 3.58 3.51 11.48
C LEU A 175 4.45 4.58 10.79
N PRO A 176 5.77 4.37 10.74
CA PRO A 176 6.71 5.32 10.13
C PRO A 176 6.70 5.21 8.60
N LEU A 177 5.64 5.69 7.98
CA LEU A 177 5.39 5.64 6.53
C LEU A 177 5.74 6.97 5.83
N HIS A 178 6.77 7.64 6.33
CA HIS A 178 7.20 8.91 5.74
C HIS A 178 7.90 8.73 4.39
N PHE A 179 7.62 9.64 3.46
CA PHE A 179 8.34 9.83 2.19
C PHE A 179 8.95 11.22 2.15
N ASP A 180 10.21 11.33 1.71
CA ASP A 180 10.90 12.60 1.54
C ASP A 180 10.46 13.33 0.27
N ALA A 181 10.01 12.57 -0.75
CA ALA A 181 9.53 13.13 -2.00
C ALA A 181 8.62 12.16 -2.77
N PHE A 182 7.84 12.75 -3.69
CA PHE A 182 7.06 12.03 -4.70
C PHE A 182 7.56 12.41 -6.09
N ILE A 183 7.77 11.42 -6.94
CA ILE A 183 8.05 11.60 -8.38
C ILE A 183 6.78 11.20 -9.13
N TYR A 184 6.14 12.14 -9.80
CA TYR A 184 4.95 11.88 -10.60
C TYR A 184 5.30 11.73 -12.09
N LEU A 185 5.12 10.51 -12.60
CA LEU A 185 5.24 10.22 -14.04
C LEU A 185 3.91 10.54 -14.73
N LYS A 186 3.76 11.81 -15.10
CA LYS A 186 2.59 12.31 -15.79
C LYS A 186 2.55 11.77 -17.22
N THR A 187 1.48 11.06 -17.56
CA THR A 187 1.26 10.46 -18.89
C THR A 187 -0.22 10.56 -19.23
N THR A 188 -0.55 10.87 -20.47
CA THR A 188 -1.97 10.97 -20.87
C THR A 188 -2.68 9.62 -20.74
N PRO A 189 -3.98 9.60 -20.40
CA PRO A 189 -4.77 8.36 -20.33
C PRO A 189 -4.73 7.55 -21.61
N GLN A 190 -4.77 8.20 -22.76
CA GLN A 190 -4.68 7.55 -24.08
C GLN A 190 -3.36 6.76 -24.23
N THR A 191 -2.22 7.41 -23.94
CA THR A 191 -0.91 6.76 -24.01
C THR A 191 -0.78 5.60 -23.01
N THR A 192 -1.35 5.75 -21.81
CA THR A 192 -1.33 4.67 -20.81
C THR A 192 -2.17 3.49 -21.23
N TRP A 193 -3.33 3.75 -21.86
CA TRP A 193 -4.19 2.70 -22.41
C TRP A 193 -3.49 1.91 -23.53
N GLU A 194 -2.89 2.60 -24.49
CA GLU A 194 -2.14 1.97 -25.59
C GLU A 194 -0.98 1.12 -25.07
N ARG A 195 -0.24 1.62 -24.08
CA ARG A 195 0.86 0.88 -23.44
C ARG A 195 0.37 -0.33 -22.66
N MET A 196 -0.80 -0.22 -21.99
CA MET A 196 -1.43 -1.31 -21.25
C MET A 196 -1.86 -2.42 -22.21
N GLN A 197 -2.52 -2.07 -23.34
CA GLN A 197 -2.90 -3.03 -24.38
C GLN A 197 -1.66 -3.72 -24.98
N LYS A 198 -0.60 -2.96 -25.29
CA LYS A 198 0.66 -3.51 -25.79
C LYS A 198 1.36 -4.44 -24.80
N ARG A 199 1.27 -4.14 -23.48
CA ARG A 199 1.82 -4.98 -22.42
C ARG A 199 1.11 -6.33 -22.34
N GLY A 200 -0.19 -6.37 -22.60
CA GLY A 200 -0.98 -7.60 -22.74
C GLY A 200 -1.11 -8.41 -21.46
N ARG A 201 -1.18 -7.78 -20.27
CA ARG A 201 -1.44 -8.50 -19.03
C ARG A 201 -2.86 -9.07 -19.07
N PRO A 202 -3.04 -10.40 -18.83
CA PRO A 202 -4.35 -11.05 -18.99
C PRO A 202 -5.48 -10.39 -18.19
N GLU A 203 -5.20 -9.98 -16.96
CA GLU A 203 -6.18 -9.37 -16.06
C GLU A 203 -6.64 -7.99 -16.52
N GLU A 204 -5.87 -7.31 -17.36
CA GLU A 204 -6.11 -5.92 -17.76
C GLU A 204 -6.77 -5.79 -19.14
N GLN A 205 -7.11 -6.90 -19.82
CA GLN A 205 -7.60 -6.88 -21.20
C GLN A 205 -8.88 -6.07 -21.39
N ASP A 206 -9.78 -6.13 -20.40
CA ASP A 206 -11.09 -5.47 -20.44
C ASP A 206 -11.10 -4.10 -19.75
N VAL A 207 -9.95 -3.58 -19.35
CA VAL A 207 -9.87 -2.27 -18.69
C VAL A 207 -10.16 -1.15 -19.68
N ALA A 208 -11.25 -0.41 -19.41
CA ALA A 208 -11.69 0.69 -20.26
C ALA A 208 -10.78 1.92 -20.14
N LEU A 209 -10.69 2.70 -21.22
CA LEU A 209 -9.99 3.99 -21.21
C LEU A 209 -10.56 4.96 -20.17
N ASP A 210 -11.86 4.94 -19.92
CA ASP A 210 -12.51 5.84 -18.95
C ASP A 210 -12.07 5.57 -17.52
N TYR A 211 -11.77 4.32 -17.18
CA TYR A 211 -11.14 4.01 -15.89
C TYR A 211 -9.75 4.67 -15.76
N LEU A 212 -8.94 4.65 -16.81
CA LEU A 212 -7.64 5.33 -16.79
C LEU A 212 -7.76 6.86 -16.75
N LYS A 213 -8.82 7.44 -17.34
CA LYS A 213 -9.11 8.87 -17.23
C LYS A 213 -9.44 9.24 -15.79
N SER A 214 -10.32 8.48 -15.12
CA SER A 214 -10.68 8.77 -13.73
C SER A 214 -9.47 8.62 -12.78
N LEU A 215 -8.63 7.61 -12.97
CA LEU A 215 -7.38 7.50 -12.20
C LEU A 215 -6.41 8.65 -12.47
N HIS A 216 -6.35 9.14 -13.71
CA HIS A 216 -5.52 10.29 -14.06
C HIS A 216 -5.99 11.55 -13.32
N GLU A 217 -7.28 11.83 -13.34
CA GLU A 217 -7.88 12.97 -12.62
C GLU A 217 -7.58 12.90 -11.12
N LYS A 218 -7.66 11.71 -10.50
CA LYS A 218 -7.30 11.51 -9.10
C LYS A 218 -5.81 11.80 -8.82
N HIS A 219 -4.90 11.38 -9.70
CA HIS A 219 -3.48 11.70 -9.56
C HIS A 219 -3.22 13.21 -9.69
N GLU A 220 -3.85 13.88 -10.67
CA GLU A 220 -3.72 15.33 -10.88
C GLU A 220 -4.23 16.10 -9.66
N LYS A 221 -5.42 15.76 -9.17
CA LYS A 221 -6.01 16.34 -7.96
C LYS A 221 -5.10 16.18 -6.73
N TRP A 222 -4.53 14.99 -6.56
CA TRP A 222 -3.69 14.73 -5.39
C TRP A 222 -2.32 15.39 -5.48
N LEU A 223 -1.63 15.27 -6.63
CA LEU A 223 -0.21 15.62 -6.74
C LEU A 223 0.06 17.02 -7.27
N LEU A 224 -0.88 17.62 -8.01
CA LEU A 224 -0.68 18.91 -8.67
C LEU A 224 -1.55 20.03 -8.12
N ASP A 225 -2.73 19.74 -7.54
CA ASP A 225 -3.58 20.79 -6.97
C ASP A 225 -2.93 21.39 -5.72
N SER A 226 -2.71 22.69 -5.76
CA SER A 226 -2.06 23.45 -4.71
C SER A 226 -2.82 23.46 -3.39
N GLU A 227 -4.14 23.18 -3.43
CA GLU A 227 -5.00 23.13 -2.23
C GLU A 227 -4.80 21.84 -1.41
N ASN A 228 -4.27 20.78 -2.04
CA ASN A 228 -4.02 19.46 -1.42
C ASN A 228 -2.56 19.24 -1.01
N LYS A 229 -1.77 20.29 -0.84
CA LYS A 229 -0.40 20.13 -0.29
C LYS A 229 -0.52 19.47 1.07
N MET A 230 -0.01 18.25 1.17
CA MET A 230 0.05 17.49 2.41
C MET A 230 0.61 18.35 3.52
N LYS A 231 -0.21 18.58 4.55
CA LYS A 231 0.22 19.17 5.81
C LYS A 231 0.97 18.15 6.63
#